data_928459647a1426be03cc7794fc790ebf
#
_entry.id   928459647a1426be03cc7794fc790ebf
#
_cell.length_a   1.000
_cell.length_b   1.000
_cell.length_c   1.000
_cell.angle_alpha   90.00
_cell.angle_beta   90.00
_cell.angle_gamma   90.00
#
_symmetry.space_group_name_H-M   'P 1'
#
loop_
_entity.id
_entity.type
_entity.pdbx_description
1 polymer ?
#
loop_
_entity_poly.entity_id
_entity_poly.type
_entity_poly.pdbx_seq_one_letter_code
_entity_poly.pdbx_strand_id
1 'polypeptide(L)'
;MNSAILKYLSKKGYRTVSTDYYNFIEMWENWWKNNVDFHKYHDSTGKERKMFSLGMAKRLSEDWSSILFTERDEIVTQANTSQQTQVNNDYLNNQLKKLKVYKDLPTAIEKAMAMGTAGATMRVKNVKVDKNGKVSATNRTKLDIIYLDATQIVPLKVEHGKIIDVAFVSENVEDGKKIYYVELHQLQYDEELKKDIYVISNNYINEQGEEVTKKDIVKQYTFKSDAPLFSILKPAVANPLDTEYHNVNGLGFSIYGTAIDQLMVCDITYNNFAMDFYLGGKKVFYNKKITRTKTRQIKDTDGNIKEEEYEVYPDDVMKQQWTTYGDDEIRNIKDNPVVTEYNPDLRVAEDKEGIQFALNMLSFKAGLGTKYYEFNGTSVVTATQYVGDRQDLVSNANKHRKRVDEFVSGIGKAILLLGRILFKENVTEDCLVTITDKDGFMVDTETAKNEFRKDIAQGIRKPWEYRVKFLGEDEKTAKARIADDNIDDIKTE
;
A
#
# COMPACT_ATOMS: atom_id res chain seq x y z
N MET A 1 -4.01 -2.00 -17.26
CA MET A 1 -3.05 -1.38 -18.21
C MET A 1 -3.73 -1.15 -19.56
N ASN A 2 -3.52 0.03 -20.19
CA ASN A 2 -4.18 0.34 -21.45
C ASN A 2 -3.59 -0.47 -22.62
N SER A 3 -4.45 -1.06 -23.45
CA SER A 3 -4.07 -1.86 -24.63
C SER A 3 -3.27 -1.06 -25.67
N ALA A 4 -3.52 0.25 -25.80
CA ALA A 4 -2.79 1.13 -26.71
C ALA A 4 -1.29 1.20 -26.36
N ILE A 5 -0.95 1.23 -25.08
CA ILE A 5 0.43 1.27 -24.58
C ILE A 5 1.16 -0.03 -24.92
N LEU A 6 0.53 -1.17 -24.59
CA LEU A 6 1.12 -2.49 -24.89
C LEU A 6 1.29 -2.70 -26.38
N LYS A 7 0.33 -2.26 -27.20
CA LYS A 7 0.42 -2.28 -28.66
C LYS A 7 1.56 -1.43 -29.19
N TYR A 8 1.74 -0.22 -28.64
CA TYR A 8 2.85 0.67 -28.99
C TYR A 8 4.20 0.03 -28.67
N LEU A 9 4.37 -0.49 -27.45
CA LEU A 9 5.62 -1.15 -27.04
C LEU A 9 5.91 -2.40 -27.86
N SER A 10 4.89 -3.19 -28.20
CA SER A 10 5.04 -4.35 -29.08
C SER A 10 5.48 -3.94 -30.49
N LYS A 11 4.91 -2.86 -31.06
CA LYS A 11 5.38 -2.31 -32.36
C LYS A 11 6.84 -1.86 -32.33
N LYS A 12 7.36 -1.45 -31.17
CA LYS A 12 8.79 -1.12 -30.96
C LYS A 12 9.66 -2.36 -30.74
N GLY A 13 9.09 -3.56 -30.77
CA GLY A 13 9.83 -4.82 -30.63
C GLY A 13 9.98 -5.32 -29.19
N TYR A 14 9.34 -4.69 -28.22
CA TYR A 14 9.41 -5.13 -26.83
C TYR A 14 8.39 -6.23 -26.56
N ARG A 15 8.82 -7.24 -25.81
CA ARG A 15 7.93 -8.24 -25.21
C ARG A 15 7.44 -7.70 -23.86
N THR A 16 6.16 -7.41 -23.77
CA THR A 16 5.54 -6.89 -22.55
C THR A 16 4.82 -8.00 -21.78
N VAL A 17 4.53 -7.74 -20.52
CA VAL A 17 3.62 -8.55 -19.70
C VAL A 17 2.22 -8.51 -20.34
N SER A 18 1.49 -9.64 -20.28
CA SER A 18 0.16 -9.74 -20.88
C SER A 18 -0.86 -8.85 -20.17
N THR A 19 -1.92 -8.47 -20.92
CA THR A 19 -3.04 -7.72 -20.37
C THR A 19 -3.71 -8.48 -19.21
N ASP A 20 -3.75 -9.82 -19.28
CA ASP A 20 -4.40 -10.64 -18.25
C ASP A 20 -3.74 -10.49 -16.89
N TYR A 21 -2.42 -10.37 -16.85
CA TYR A 21 -1.75 -10.11 -15.59
C TYR A 21 -2.09 -8.72 -15.01
N TYR A 22 -2.25 -7.70 -15.86
CA TYR A 22 -2.69 -6.38 -15.42
C TYR A 22 -4.13 -6.37 -14.89
N ASN A 23 -4.99 -7.33 -15.33
CA ASN A 23 -6.32 -7.50 -14.74
C ASN A 23 -6.25 -7.96 -13.28
N PHE A 24 -5.26 -8.78 -12.90
CA PHE A 24 -5.02 -9.08 -11.48
C PHE A 24 -4.59 -7.85 -10.69
N ILE A 25 -3.69 -7.03 -11.24
CA ILE A 25 -3.28 -5.77 -10.60
C ILE A 25 -4.48 -4.83 -10.40
N GLU A 26 -5.34 -4.71 -11.41
CA GLU A 26 -6.56 -3.89 -11.35
C GLU A 26 -7.55 -4.46 -10.31
N MET A 27 -7.69 -5.77 -10.23
CA MET A 27 -8.50 -6.42 -9.19
C MET A 27 -7.96 -6.07 -7.79
N TRP A 28 -6.65 -6.17 -7.56
CA TRP A 28 -6.06 -5.78 -6.28
C TRP A 28 -6.25 -4.30 -5.98
N GLU A 29 -6.10 -3.43 -6.97
CA GLU A 29 -6.34 -1.99 -6.84
C GLU A 29 -7.81 -1.70 -6.45
N ASN A 30 -8.76 -2.41 -7.06
CA ASN A 30 -10.18 -2.27 -6.75
C ASN A 30 -10.50 -2.69 -5.32
N TRP A 31 -9.87 -3.76 -4.81
CA TRP A 31 -9.96 -4.15 -3.40
C TRP A 31 -9.37 -3.08 -2.49
N TRP A 32 -8.20 -2.54 -2.82
CA TRP A 32 -7.57 -1.46 -2.06
C TRP A 32 -8.45 -0.19 -2.04
N LYS A 33 -9.09 0.15 -3.15
CA LYS A 33 -10.05 1.26 -3.25
C LYS A 33 -11.40 0.96 -2.62
N ASN A 34 -11.64 -0.24 -2.13
CA ASN A 34 -12.94 -0.72 -1.65
C ASN A 34 -14.07 -0.52 -2.70
N ASN A 35 -13.75 -0.74 -3.95
CA ASN A 35 -14.65 -0.60 -5.10
C ASN A 35 -14.70 -1.86 -5.95
N VAL A 36 -15.25 -2.93 -5.39
CA VAL A 36 -15.39 -4.23 -6.05
C VAL A 36 -16.87 -4.53 -6.34
N ASP A 37 -17.11 -5.23 -7.45
CA ASP A 37 -18.47 -5.59 -7.85
C ASP A 37 -19.13 -6.57 -6.88
N PHE A 38 -18.35 -7.35 -6.14
CA PHE A 38 -18.83 -8.20 -5.05
C PHE A 38 -19.70 -7.46 -4.03
N HIS A 39 -19.46 -6.18 -3.78
CA HIS A 39 -20.27 -5.39 -2.83
C HIS A 39 -21.61 -4.94 -3.41
N LYS A 40 -21.82 -5.04 -4.71
CA LYS A 40 -23.05 -4.58 -5.38
C LYS A 40 -24.04 -5.72 -5.53
N TYR A 41 -25.28 -5.45 -5.19
CA TYR A 41 -26.38 -6.40 -5.41
C TYR A 41 -27.66 -5.64 -5.77
N HIS A 42 -28.60 -6.34 -6.38
CA HIS A 42 -29.92 -5.78 -6.67
C HIS A 42 -30.91 -6.31 -5.64
N ASP A 43 -31.68 -5.40 -5.05
CA ASP A 43 -32.76 -5.77 -4.15
C ASP A 43 -33.96 -6.37 -4.94
N SER A 44 -34.99 -6.83 -4.21
CA SER A 44 -36.18 -7.41 -4.80
C SER A 44 -36.97 -6.45 -5.72
N THR A 45 -36.68 -5.15 -5.67
CA THR A 45 -37.29 -4.14 -6.54
C THR A 45 -36.43 -3.83 -7.77
N GLY A 46 -35.28 -4.51 -7.94
CA GLY A 46 -34.31 -4.29 -9.01
C GLY A 46 -33.42 -3.06 -8.80
N LYS A 47 -33.47 -2.43 -7.63
CA LYS A 47 -32.60 -1.29 -7.31
C LYS A 47 -31.22 -1.77 -6.86
N GLU A 48 -30.16 -1.20 -7.44
CA GLU A 48 -28.78 -1.47 -7.01
C GLU A 48 -28.55 -0.98 -5.58
N ARG A 49 -27.95 -1.85 -4.78
CA ARG A 49 -27.57 -1.63 -3.39
C ARG A 49 -26.09 -1.97 -3.22
N LYS A 50 -25.49 -1.47 -2.17
CA LYS A 50 -24.11 -1.77 -1.78
C LYS A 50 -24.09 -2.38 -0.38
N MET A 51 -23.34 -3.48 -0.21
CA MET A 51 -23.04 -4.08 1.08
C MET A 51 -22.21 -3.16 1.96
N PHE A 52 -22.36 -3.28 3.27
CA PHE A 52 -21.41 -2.74 4.22
C PHE A 52 -20.10 -3.53 4.13
N SER A 53 -18.97 -2.84 4.10
CA SER A 53 -17.64 -3.45 3.98
C SER A 53 -16.68 -2.86 4.99
N LEU A 54 -15.73 -3.68 5.47
CA LEU A 54 -14.68 -3.25 6.40
C LEU A 54 -13.52 -2.54 5.72
N GLY A 55 -13.34 -2.74 4.40
CA GLY A 55 -12.22 -2.16 3.65
C GLY A 55 -10.85 -2.68 4.10
N MET A 56 -10.76 -3.94 4.50
CA MET A 56 -9.58 -4.53 5.12
C MET A 56 -8.37 -4.60 4.19
N ALA A 57 -8.55 -4.62 2.86
CA ALA A 57 -7.43 -4.59 1.91
C ALA A 57 -6.61 -3.30 2.05
N LYS A 58 -7.29 -2.14 2.18
CA LYS A 58 -6.64 -0.85 2.46
C LYS A 58 -5.93 -0.88 3.80
N ARG A 59 -6.60 -1.35 4.86
CA ARG A 59 -6.06 -1.43 6.22
C ARG A 59 -4.81 -2.30 6.29
N LEU A 60 -4.82 -3.49 5.69
CA LEU A 60 -3.67 -4.38 5.61
C LEU A 60 -2.45 -3.69 4.98
N SER A 61 -2.66 -2.97 3.87
CA SER A 61 -1.59 -2.28 3.16
C SER A 61 -1.00 -1.12 3.96
N GLU A 62 -1.83 -0.37 4.68
CA GLU A 62 -1.42 0.70 5.60
C GLU A 62 -0.61 0.15 6.78
N ASP A 63 -1.08 -0.94 7.40
CA ASP A 63 -0.39 -1.56 8.53
C ASP A 63 0.99 -2.08 8.11
N TRP A 64 1.09 -2.76 6.97
CA TRP A 64 2.37 -3.19 6.43
C TRP A 64 3.29 -2.01 6.13
N SER A 65 2.79 -0.92 5.52
CA SER A 65 3.58 0.27 5.27
C SER A 65 4.14 0.86 6.58
N SER A 66 3.30 0.96 7.61
CA SER A 66 3.67 1.51 8.92
C SER A 66 4.67 0.62 9.67
N ILE A 67 4.61 -0.72 9.48
CA ILE A 67 5.58 -1.67 10.07
C ILE A 67 6.94 -1.57 9.37
N LEU A 68 6.95 -1.32 8.05
CA LEU A 68 8.16 -1.38 7.24
C LEU A 68 8.94 -0.07 7.19
N PHE A 69 8.27 1.06 7.39
CA PHE A 69 8.90 2.37 7.40
C PHE A 69 8.17 3.32 8.33
N THR A 70 8.86 3.83 9.32
CA THR A 70 8.35 4.75 10.34
C THR A 70 8.95 6.14 10.19
N GLU A 71 8.37 7.15 10.83
CA GLU A 71 8.89 8.52 10.84
C GLU A 71 10.27 8.64 11.51
N ARG A 72 10.67 7.66 12.30
CA ARG A 72 11.96 7.62 13.03
C ARG A 72 13.06 6.93 12.26
N ASP A 73 12.74 6.25 11.17
CA ASP A 73 13.72 5.62 10.30
C ASP A 73 14.56 6.69 9.59
N GLU A 74 15.85 6.49 9.54
CA GLU A 74 16.77 7.36 8.82
C GLU A 74 17.47 6.62 7.67
N ILE A 75 17.55 7.28 6.52
CA ILE A 75 18.29 6.77 5.37
C ILE A 75 19.72 7.27 5.47
N VAL A 76 20.66 6.34 5.60
CA VAL A 76 22.08 6.64 5.79
C VAL A 76 22.94 5.96 4.73
N THR A 77 24.13 6.50 4.51
CA THR A 77 25.14 5.89 3.63
C THR A 77 26.34 5.41 4.44
N GLN A 78 27.02 4.39 3.91
CA GLN A 78 28.30 3.92 4.40
C GLN A 78 29.23 3.75 3.19
N ALA A 79 30.24 4.61 3.07
CA ALA A 79 31.27 4.59 2.05
C ALA A 79 32.58 4.01 2.60
N ASN A 80 33.58 3.86 1.73
CA ASN A 80 34.88 3.26 2.07
C ASN A 80 35.66 4.04 3.13
N THR A 81 35.40 5.34 3.27
CA THR A 81 36.03 6.20 4.30
C THR A 81 35.00 6.96 5.09
N SER A 82 35.31 7.25 6.36
CA SER A 82 34.41 8.02 7.25
C SER A 82 34.13 9.42 6.69
N GLN A 83 35.15 10.07 6.08
CA GLN A 83 34.98 11.39 5.47
C GLN A 83 34.02 11.35 4.29
N GLN A 84 34.13 10.35 3.39
CA GLN A 84 33.21 10.20 2.26
C GLN A 84 31.80 9.83 2.74
N THR A 85 31.68 9.02 3.77
CA THR A 85 30.39 8.71 4.43
C THR A 85 29.70 9.99 4.91
N GLN A 86 30.42 10.87 5.58
CA GLN A 86 29.88 12.14 6.06
C GLN A 86 29.40 13.03 4.89
N VAL A 87 30.22 13.20 3.86
CA VAL A 87 29.88 14.02 2.67
C VAL A 87 28.66 13.46 1.96
N ASN A 88 28.59 12.13 1.76
CA ASN A 88 27.44 11.48 1.15
C ASN A 88 26.18 11.67 1.99
N ASN A 89 26.24 11.49 3.32
CA ASN A 89 25.11 11.65 4.22
C ASN A 89 24.58 13.09 4.23
N ASP A 90 25.47 14.09 4.31
CA ASP A 90 25.07 15.50 4.31
C ASP A 90 24.36 15.87 3.01
N TYR A 91 24.88 15.44 1.86
CA TYR A 91 24.26 15.69 0.58
C TYR A 91 22.94 14.94 0.44
N LEU A 92 22.93 13.62 0.73
CA LEU A 92 21.75 12.78 0.61
C LEU A 92 20.61 13.30 1.48
N ASN A 93 20.85 13.56 2.77
CA ASN A 93 19.84 14.04 3.69
C ASN A 93 19.23 15.38 3.26
N ASN A 94 20.05 16.29 2.70
CA ASN A 94 19.58 17.55 2.15
C ASN A 94 18.62 17.31 0.93
N GLN A 95 18.99 16.39 0.04
CA GLN A 95 18.15 16.06 -1.12
C GLN A 95 16.87 15.32 -0.70
N LEU A 96 16.93 14.34 0.21
CA LEU A 96 15.76 13.61 0.71
C LEU A 96 14.71 14.55 1.32
N LYS A 97 15.16 15.57 2.07
CA LYS A 97 14.26 16.61 2.63
C LYS A 97 13.64 17.46 1.53
N LYS A 98 14.44 17.93 0.54
CA LYS A 98 13.93 18.73 -0.58
C LYS A 98 12.93 17.97 -1.44
N LEU A 99 13.17 16.68 -1.66
CA LEU A 99 12.33 15.77 -2.44
C LEU A 99 11.14 15.21 -1.65
N LYS A 100 11.05 15.52 -0.34
CA LYS A 100 9.99 15.04 0.57
C LYS A 100 9.88 13.52 0.64
N VAL A 101 10.99 12.81 0.50
CA VAL A 101 11.01 11.35 0.42
C VAL A 101 10.36 10.72 1.65
N TYR A 102 10.68 11.19 2.85
CA TYR A 102 10.09 10.66 4.10
C TYR A 102 8.56 10.78 4.18
N LYS A 103 7.98 11.76 3.48
CA LYS A 103 6.52 11.96 3.43
C LYS A 103 5.86 11.01 2.42
N ASP A 104 6.48 10.83 1.26
CA ASP A 104 5.82 10.19 0.11
C ASP A 104 6.18 8.69 0.01
N LEU A 105 7.31 8.27 0.59
CA LEU A 105 7.77 6.88 0.60
C LEU A 105 6.79 5.91 1.27
N PRO A 106 6.17 6.22 2.44
CA PRO A 106 5.16 5.34 3.04
C PRO A 106 4.00 5.02 2.10
N THR A 107 3.51 6.02 1.35
CA THR A 107 2.45 5.83 0.36
C THR A 107 2.89 4.91 -0.79
N ALA A 108 4.14 5.01 -1.24
CA ALA A 108 4.68 4.12 -2.26
C ALA A 108 4.79 2.68 -1.74
N ILE A 109 5.24 2.50 -0.48
CA ILE A 109 5.29 1.18 0.17
C ILE A 109 3.88 0.60 0.30
N GLU A 110 2.90 1.37 0.76
CA GLU A 110 1.51 0.94 0.85
C GLU A 110 0.98 0.45 -0.49
N LYS A 111 1.20 1.21 -1.57
CA LYS A 111 0.77 0.81 -2.92
C LYS A 111 1.51 -0.44 -3.41
N ALA A 112 2.79 -0.61 -3.08
CA ALA A 112 3.52 -1.83 -3.39
C ALA A 112 2.90 -3.04 -2.68
N MET A 113 2.57 -2.92 -1.41
CA MET A 113 1.92 -3.99 -0.64
C MET A 113 0.55 -4.32 -1.23
N ALA A 114 -0.24 -3.30 -1.59
CA ALA A 114 -1.56 -3.46 -2.18
C ALA A 114 -1.53 -4.11 -3.57
N MET A 115 -0.74 -3.59 -4.49
CA MET A 115 -0.76 -3.95 -5.92
C MET A 115 0.43 -4.81 -6.35
N GLY A 116 1.26 -5.25 -5.40
CA GLY A 116 2.41 -6.11 -5.65
C GLY A 116 3.66 -5.39 -6.18
N THR A 117 3.54 -4.16 -6.67
CA THR A 117 4.68 -3.42 -7.23
C THR A 117 4.50 -1.92 -7.07
N ALA A 118 5.56 -1.22 -6.70
CA ALA A 118 5.66 0.22 -6.87
C ALA A 118 7.05 0.57 -7.43
N GLY A 119 7.17 1.74 -8.01
CA GLY A 119 8.43 2.24 -8.54
C GLY A 119 8.68 3.67 -8.13
N ALA A 120 9.94 4.06 -8.19
CA ALA A 120 10.36 5.45 -8.11
C ALA A 120 11.34 5.74 -9.24
N THR A 121 11.18 6.86 -9.92
CA THR A 121 12.11 7.33 -10.94
C THR A 121 12.60 8.72 -10.60
N MET A 122 13.91 8.93 -10.77
CA MET A 122 14.54 10.23 -10.61
C MET A 122 14.46 11.01 -11.93
N ARG A 123 13.93 12.21 -11.86
CA ARG A 123 13.86 13.13 -12.99
C ARG A 123 14.70 14.37 -12.74
N VAL A 124 15.18 14.96 -13.81
CA VAL A 124 15.91 16.22 -13.79
C VAL A 124 15.13 17.28 -14.54
N LYS A 125 14.86 18.40 -13.89
CA LYS A 125 14.14 19.55 -14.46
C LYS A 125 15.12 20.70 -14.78
N ASN A 126 14.80 21.48 -15.80
CA ASN A 126 15.56 22.67 -16.21
C ASN A 126 17.02 22.36 -16.57
N VAL A 127 17.23 21.31 -17.33
CA VAL A 127 18.54 20.91 -17.88
C VAL A 127 18.72 21.41 -19.30
N LYS A 128 19.97 21.54 -19.74
CA LYS A 128 20.31 21.66 -21.17
C LYS A 128 20.62 20.28 -21.70
N VAL A 129 20.09 19.99 -22.89
CA VAL A 129 20.32 18.72 -23.57
C VAL A 129 20.90 19.04 -24.96
N ASP A 130 22.00 18.40 -25.32
CA ASP A 130 22.61 18.56 -26.64
C ASP A 130 21.90 17.66 -27.68
N LYS A 131 22.38 17.73 -28.94
CA LYS A 131 21.82 16.98 -30.07
C LYS A 131 21.92 15.43 -29.88
N ASN A 132 22.84 15.00 -29.04
CA ASN A 132 23.10 13.58 -28.75
C ASN A 132 22.38 13.12 -27.44
N GLY A 133 21.50 13.94 -26.89
CA GLY A 133 20.79 13.63 -25.66
C GLY A 133 21.58 13.82 -24.37
N LYS A 134 22.86 14.29 -24.47
CA LYS A 134 23.72 14.50 -23.29
C LYS A 134 23.18 15.61 -22.42
N VAL A 135 22.97 15.29 -21.15
CA VAL A 135 22.42 16.20 -20.15
C VAL A 135 23.51 17.04 -19.49
N SER A 136 23.23 18.32 -19.33
CA SER A 136 24.10 19.27 -18.62
C SER A 136 23.27 20.14 -17.67
N ALA A 137 23.79 20.37 -16.46
CA ALA A 137 23.12 21.20 -15.48
C ALA A 137 23.11 22.69 -15.85
N THR A 138 22.12 23.40 -15.41
CA THR A 138 22.02 24.86 -15.43
C THR A 138 21.90 25.38 -13.99
N ASN A 139 21.97 26.69 -13.77
CA ASN A 139 21.75 27.29 -12.43
C ASN A 139 20.34 27.04 -11.88
N ARG A 140 19.38 26.56 -12.70
CA ARG A 140 17.99 26.27 -12.34
C ARG A 140 17.70 24.77 -12.27
N THR A 141 18.69 23.92 -12.51
CA THR A 141 18.50 22.47 -12.50
C THR A 141 18.08 22.00 -11.11
N LYS A 142 17.04 21.17 -11.09
CA LYS A 142 16.50 20.56 -9.86
C LYS A 142 16.25 19.08 -10.09
N LEU A 143 16.48 18.30 -9.04
CA LEU A 143 16.03 16.91 -8.98
C LEU A 143 14.54 16.88 -8.64
N ASP A 144 13.88 15.85 -9.14
CA ASP A 144 12.52 15.48 -8.82
C ASP A 144 12.41 13.97 -8.73
N ILE A 145 11.52 13.49 -7.87
CA ILE A 145 11.24 12.06 -7.73
C ILE A 145 9.76 11.83 -8.03
N ILE A 146 9.47 10.79 -8.80
CA ILE A 146 8.10 10.40 -9.13
C ILE A 146 7.90 8.96 -8.67
N TYR A 147 6.90 8.77 -7.85
CA TYR A 147 6.46 7.45 -7.43
C TYR A 147 5.36 6.94 -8.36
N LEU A 148 5.44 5.67 -8.69
CA LEU A 148 4.60 5.00 -9.67
C LEU A 148 4.03 3.74 -9.02
N ASP A 149 2.78 3.42 -9.33
CA ASP A 149 2.18 2.16 -8.90
C ASP A 149 2.25 1.09 -10.01
N ALA A 150 1.83 -0.11 -9.68
CA ALA A 150 1.93 -1.27 -10.58
C ALA A 150 1.22 -1.08 -11.92
N THR A 151 0.18 -0.23 -11.98
CA THR A 151 -0.57 0.06 -13.20
C THR A 151 0.20 0.94 -14.18
N GLN A 152 1.27 1.58 -13.71
CA GLN A 152 2.09 2.53 -14.47
C GLN A 152 3.47 1.96 -14.87
N ILE A 153 3.75 0.71 -14.49
CA ILE A 153 5.07 0.07 -14.67
C ILE A 153 4.95 -1.06 -15.68
N VAL A 154 5.70 -0.99 -16.78
CA VAL A 154 5.78 -2.04 -17.78
C VAL A 154 7.22 -2.54 -17.90
N PRO A 155 7.55 -3.72 -17.36
CA PRO A 155 8.84 -4.35 -17.57
C PRO A 155 9.07 -4.66 -19.05
N LEU A 156 10.21 -4.24 -19.58
CA LEU A 156 10.61 -4.49 -20.98
C LEU A 156 11.69 -5.56 -21.08
N LYS A 157 12.65 -5.53 -20.15
CA LYS A 157 13.71 -6.52 -20.01
C LYS A 157 13.85 -6.90 -18.55
N VAL A 158 13.78 -8.20 -18.27
CA VAL A 158 13.90 -8.74 -16.89
C VAL A 158 14.96 -9.81 -16.89
N GLU A 159 15.91 -9.70 -16.00
CA GLU A 159 16.97 -10.68 -15.77
C GLU A 159 17.00 -11.10 -14.30
N HIS A 160 16.86 -12.40 -14.05
CA HIS A 160 16.84 -12.97 -12.70
C HIS A 160 15.87 -12.26 -11.74
N GLY A 161 14.68 -11.89 -12.24
CA GLY A 161 13.67 -11.19 -11.46
C GLY A 161 13.95 -9.69 -11.20
N LYS A 162 15.03 -9.14 -11.75
CA LYS A 162 15.33 -7.70 -11.72
C LYS A 162 14.92 -7.07 -13.05
N ILE A 163 14.26 -5.95 -12.98
CA ILE A 163 13.93 -5.15 -14.16
C ILE A 163 15.18 -4.39 -14.56
N ILE A 164 15.64 -4.60 -15.79
CA ILE A 164 16.77 -3.89 -16.41
C ILE A 164 16.24 -2.72 -17.24
N ASP A 165 15.30 -2.99 -18.15
CA ASP A 165 14.63 -1.96 -18.92
C ASP A 165 13.14 -1.89 -18.54
N VAL A 166 12.62 -0.68 -18.45
CA VAL A 166 11.24 -0.43 -18.02
C VAL A 166 10.61 0.73 -18.79
N ALA A 167 9.32 0.63 -19.04
CA ALA A 167 8.51 1.77 -19.44
C ALA A 167 7.66 2.24 -18.26
N PHE A 168 7.74 3.52 -17.94
CA PHE A 168 6.84 4.20 -17.03
C PHE A 168 5.78 4.96 -17.81
N VAL A 169 4.52 4.81 -17.41
CA VAL A 169 3.39 5.30 -18.17
C VAL A 169 2.53 6.20 -17.31
N SER A 170 2.07 7.31 -17.88
CA SER A 170 1.04 8.14 -17.25
C SER A 170 -0.01 8.57 -18.28
N GLU A 171 -1.26 8.68 -17.81
CA GLU A 171 -2.39 9.16 -18.61
C GLU A 171 -2.59 10.66 -18.36
N ASN A 172 -2.74 11.42 -19.44
CA ASN A 172 -3.12 12.82 -19.43
C ASN A 172 -4.34 13.01 -20.32
N VAL A 173 -5.15 14.00 -20.01
CA VAL A 173 -6.28 14.41 -20.87
C VAL A 173 -5.98 15.81 -21.42
N GLU A 174 -5.89 15.94 -22.74
CA GLU A 174 -5.67 17.21 -23.43
C GLU A 174 -6.75 17.39 -24.49
N ASP A 175 -7.41 18.54 -24.48
CA ASP A 175 -8.52 18.85 -25.39
C ASP A 175 -9.61 17.75 -25.47
N GLY A 176 -9.90 17.11 -24.33
CA GLY A 176 -10.87 16.02 -24.21
C GLY A 176 -10.42 14.67 -24.78
N LYS A 177 -9.15 14.56 -25.24
CA LYS A 177 -8.56 13.32 -25.73
C LYS A 177 -7.54 12.78 -24.72
N LYS A 178 -7.53 11.47 -24.56
CA LYS A 178 -6.52 10.81 -23.74
C LYS A 178 -5.20 10.73 -24.49
N ILE A 179 -4.15 11.16 -23.83
CA ILE A 179 -2.78 11.07 -24.30
C ILE A 179 -1.96 10.34 -23.24
N TYR A 180 -1.21 9.35 -23.65
CA TYR A 180 -0.33 8.58 -22.74
C TYR A 180 1.10 9.06 -22.93
N TYR A 181 1.73 9.40 -21.81
CA TYR A 181 3.17 9.64 -21.76
C TYR A 181 3.88 8.33 -21.42
N VAL A 182 4.83 7.94 -22.23
CA VAL A 182 5.62 6.72 -22.10
C VAL A 182 7.08 7.07 -21.98
N GLU A 183 7.66 6.87 -20.82
CA GLU A 183 9.05 7.11 -20.48
C GLU A 183 9.79 5.78 -20.46
N LEU A 184 10.69 5.57 -21.43
CA LEU A 184 11.46 4.35 -21.57
C LEU A 184 12.82 4.52 -20.89
N HIS A 185 13.14 3.67 -19.95
CA HIS A 185 14.42 3.59 -19.27
C HIS A 185 15.17 2.36 -19.74
N GLN A 186 16.34 2.55 -20.32
CA GLN A 186 17.09 1.48 -20.97
C GLN A 186 18.59 1.59 -20.71
N LEU A 187 19.22 0.43 -20.62
CA LEU A 187 20.65 0.30 -20.63
C LEU A 187 21.09 -0.05 -22.06
N GLN A 188 21.90 0.79 -22.68
CA GLN A 188 22.37 0.64 -24.07
C GLN A 188 23.87 0.62 -24.09
N TYR A 189 24.48 -0.27 -24.91
CA TYR A 189 25.89 -0.31 -25.13
C TYR A 189 26.33 0.81 -26.10
N ASP A 190 27.24 1.65 -25.67
CA ASP A 190 27.85 2.72 -26.49
C ASP A 190 29.18 2.21 -27.09
N GLU A 191 29.20 2.07 -28.39
CA GLU A 191 30.38 1.55 -29.11
C GLU A 191 31.61 2.48 -29.03
N GLU A 192 31.41 3.80 -28.97
CA GLU A 192 32.49 4.77 -28.86
C GLU A 192 33.11 4.73 -27.45
N LEU A 193 32.29 4.65 -26.43
CA LEU A 193 32.74 4.60 -25.03
C LEU A 193 33.10 3.18 -24.58
N LYS A 194 32.76 2.15 -25.35
CA LYS A 194 32.93 0.72 -25.05
C LYS A 194 32.36 0.34 -23.68
N LYS A 195 31.21 0.90 -23.32
CA LYS A 195 30.52 0.66 -22.05
C LYS A 195 29.05 0.92 -22.18
N ASP A 196 28.31 0.40 -21.20
CA ASP A 196 26.88 0.68 -21.09
C ASP A 196 26.64 2.12 -20.65
N ILE A 197 25.62 2.72 -21.25
CA ILE A 197 25.11 4.05 -20.93
C ILE A 197 23.61 3.96 -20.62
N TYR A 198 23.15 4.83 -19.76
CA TYR A 198 21.75 4.87 -19.39
C TYR A 198 20.99 5.90 -20.23
N VAL A 199 19.92 5.44 -20.88
CA VAL A 199 19.13 6.24 -21.81
C VAL A 199 17.68 6.30 -21.34
N ILE A 200 17.12 7.51 -21.30
CA ILE A 200 15.71 7.76 -21.05
C ILE A 200 15.10 8.36 -22.31
N SER A 201 14.07 7.72 -22.86
CA SER A 201 13.34 8.21 -24.05
C SER A 201 11.91 8.58 -23.69
N ASN A 202 11.48 9.78 -24.12
CA ASN A 202 10.18 10.35 -23.82
C ASN A 202 9.29 10.30 -25.06
N ASN A 203 8.16 9.61 -24.96
CA ASN A 203 7.23 9.44 -26.06
C ASN A 203 5.82 9.80 -25.62
N TYR A 204 5.03 10.34 -26.52
CA TYR A 204 3.60 10.58 -26.32
C TYR A 204 2.84 9.78 -27.36
N ILE A 205 1.78 9.09 -26.92
CA ILE A 205 0.93 8.30 -27.81
C ILE A 205 -0.54 8.62 -27.58
N ASN A 206 -1.34 8.46 -28.62
CA ASN A 206 -2.78 8.57 -28.56
C ASN A 206 -3.46 7.24 -28.12
N GLU A 207 -4.78 7.25 -28.06
CA GLU A 207 -5.58 6.04 -27.71
C GLU A 207 -5.42 4.90 -28.72
N GLN A 208 -4.94 5.16 -29.93
CA GLN A 208 -4.66 4.14 -30.97
C GLN A 208 -3.27 3.56 -30.87
N GLY A 209 -2.42 4.10 -29.96
CA GLY A 209 -1.01 3.71 -29.80
C GLY A 209 -0.11 4.29 -30.92
N GLU A 210 -0.46 5.47 -31.45
CA GLU A 210 0.35 6.18 -32.42
C GLU A 210 1.08 7.33 -31.75
N GLU A 211 2.33 7.62 -32.19
CA GLU A 211 3.12 8.68 -31.62
C GLU A 211 2.53 10.06 -31.91
N VAL A 212 2.45 10.89 -30.88
CA VAL A 212 2.04 12.29 -30.96
C VAL A 212 3.26 13.17 -30.77
N THR A 213 3.56 13.98 -31.78
CA THR A 213 4.66 14.95 -31.70
C THR A 213 4.24 16.15 -30.85
N LYS A 214 4.96 16.39 -29.77
CA LYS A 214 4.81 17.58 -28.94
C LYS A 214 5.99 18.52 -29.15
N LYS A 215 5.70 19.83 -29.22
CA LYS A 215 6.73 20.86 -29.25
C LYS A 215 7.37 21.00 -27.87
N ASP A 216 8.66 21.34 -27.85
CA ASP A 216 9.43 21.65 -26.63
C ASP A 216 9.70 20.50 -25.66
N ILE A 217 9.59 19.25 -26.12
CA ILE A 217 9.92 18.07 -25.32
C ILE A 217 11.27 17.50 -25.73
N VAL A 218 12.10 17.26 -24.73
CA VAL A 218 13.35 16.52 -24.93
C VAL A 218 13.01 15.07 -25.18
N LYS A 219 13.30 14.59 -26.39
CA LYS A 219 13.00 13.21 -26.79
C LYS A 219 13.85 12.18 -26.05
N GLN A 220 15.11 12.53 -25.74
CA GLN A 220 16.04 11.59 -25.14
C GLN A 220 16.99 12.28 -24.17
N TYR A 221 17.25 11.60 -23.04
CA TYR A 221 18.30 11.93 -22.09
C TYR A 221 19.32 10.79 -22.07
N THR A 222 20.60 11.10 -22.11
CA THR A 222 21.70 10.14 -22.08
C THR A 222 22.62 10.46 -20.91
N PHE A 223 22.86 9.48 -20.06
CA PHE A 223 23.75 9.56 -18.91
C PHE A 223 24.91 8.59 -19.10
N LYS A 224 26.15 9.07 -18.93
CA LYS A 224 27.37 8.25 -19.03
C LYS A 224 27.56 7.39 -17.76
N SER A 225 26.55 6.59 -17.43
CA SER A 225 26.59 5.68 -16.30
C SER A 225 25.70 4.47 -16.64
N ASP A 226 26.03 3.33 -16.09
CA ASP A 226 25.26 2.08 -16.15
C ASP A 226 24.27 1.95 -15.01
N ALA A 227 24.32 2.85 -14.02
CA ALA A 227 23.42 2.80 -12.88
C ALA A 227 22.03 3.33 -13.25
N PRO A 228 20.95 2.59 -12.94
CA PRO A 228 19.59 3.00 -13.23
C PRO A 228 19.18 4.21 -12.39
N LEU A 229 18.36 5.10 -13.00
CA LEU A 229 17.76 6.25 -12.30
C LEU A 229 16.35 5.92 -11.79
N PHE A 230 16.06 4.64 -11.63
CA PHE A 230 14.81 4.16 -11.04
C PHE A 230 15.09 3.06 -10.03
N SER A 231 14.12 2.83 -9.18
CA SER A 231 14.09 1.69 -8.27
C SER A 231 12.69 1.07 -8.25
N ILE A 232 12.60 -0.25 -8.04
CA ILE A 232 11.35 -0.99 -8.02
C ILE A 232 11.23 -1.71 -6.68
N LEU A 233 10.08 -1.52 -6.02
CA LEU A 233 9.72 -2.20 -4.80
C LEU A 233 8.73 -3.34 -5.11
N LYS A 234 9.04 -4.53 -4.62
CA LYS A 234 8.15 -5.70 -4.64
C LYS A 234 8.04 -6.26 -3.24
N PRO A 235 6.85 -6.63 -2.76
CA PRO A 235 6.71 -7.39 -1.52
C PRO A 235 7.56 -8.67 -1.56
N ALA A 236 8.03 -9.12 -0.40
CA ALA A 236 8.78 -10.38 -0.29
C ALA A 236 7.85 -11.60 -0.29
N VAL A 237 6.90 -11.60 -1.22
CA VAL A 237 5.94 -12.68 -1.48
C VAL A 237 6.27 -13.27 -2.85
N ALA A 238 6.34 -14.60 -2.93
CA ALA A 238 6.53 -15.25 -4.21
C ALA A 238 5.30 -15.01 -5.10
N ASN A 239 5.55 -14.69 -6.38
CA ASN A 239 4.48 -14.53 -7.34
C ASN A 239 4.11 -15.91 -7.92
N PRO A 240 2.95 -16.49 -7.62
CA PRO A 240 2.58 -17.81 -8.13
C PRO A 240 2.27 -17.83 -9.64
N LEU A 241 2.15 -16.63 -10.26
CA LEU A 241 1.85 -16.46 -11.67
C LEU A 241 3.08 -16.18 -12.53
N ASP A 242 4.29 -16.21 -11.96
CA ASP A 242 5.53 -15.82 -12.65
C ASP A 242 5.95 -16.75 -13.78
N THR A 243 5.48 -18.01 -13.76
CA THR A 243 5.72 -19.01 -14.79
C THR A 243 4.71 -18.99 -15.93
N GLU A 244 3.55 -18.35 -15.74
CA GLU A 244 2.47 -18.32 -16.73
C GLU A 244 2.62 -17.17 -17.73
N TYR A 245 3.20 -16.06 -17.30
CA TYR A 245 3.26 -14.84 -18.09
C TYR A 245 4.67 -14.34 -18.31
N HIS A 246 4.96 -13.90 -19.53
CA HIS A 246 6.28 -13.35 -19.87
C HIS A 246 6.60 -12.09 -19.06
N ASN A 247 7.84 -11.97 -18.58
CA ASN A 247 8.34 -10.85 -17.76
C ASN A 247 7.60 -10.59 -16.43
N VAL A 248 6.66 -11.43 -16.04
CA VAL A 248 5.92 -11.28 -14.79
C VAL A 248 6.82 -11.37 -13.56
N ASN A 249 7.91 -12.11 -13.62
CA ASN A 249 8.90 -12.18 -12.54
C ASN A 249 9.56 -10.82 -12.24
N GLY A 250 9.46 -9.83 -13.12
CA GLY A 250 9.82 -8.43 -12.86
C GLY A 250 8.82 -7.71 -11.97
N LEU A 251 7.55 -8.16 -11.95
CA LEU A 251 6.49 -7.63 -11.09
C LEU A 251 6.34 -8.48 -9.83
N GLY A 252 5.87 -7.88 -8.76
CA GLY A 252 5.58 -8.54 -7.50
C GLY A 252 4.11 -8.96 -7.40
N PHE A 253 3.76 -9.57 -6.27
CA PHE A 253 2.42 -10.07 -5.97
C PHE A 253 1.86 -9.35 -4.75
N SER A 254 0.54 -9.06 -4.75
CA SER A 254 -0.14 -8.39 -3.63
C SER A 254 -0.05 -9.22 -2.36
N ILE A 255 0.15 -8.58 -1.20
CA ILE A 255 0.17 -9.25 0.12
C ILE A 255 -1.14 -9.98 0.44
N TYR A 256 -2.24 -9.53 -0.14
CA TYR A 256 -3.55 -10.18 -0.01
C TYR A 256 -4.02 -10.87 -1.29
N GLY A 257 -3.13 -11.02 -2.29
CA GLY A 257 -3.50 -11.63 -3.57
C GLY A 257 -4.03 -13.08 -3.44
N THR A 258 -3.59 -13.83 -2.42
CA THR A 258 -4.12 -15.17 -2.09
C THR A 258 -5.16 -15.16 -0.97
N ALA A 259 -5.57 -13.98 -0.51
CA ALA A 259 -6.50 -13.80 0.62
C ALA A 259 -7.79 -13.07 0.20
N ILE A 260 -8.11 -13.07 -1.09
CA ILE A 260 -9.33 -12.42 -1.62
C ILE A 260 -10.59 -13.02 -0.99
N ASP A 261 -10.67 -14.34 -0.87
CA ASP A 261 -11.81 -15.01 -0.25
C ASP A 261 -11.97 -14.62 1.23
N GLN A 262 -10.84 -14.44 1.96
CA GLN A 262 -10.87 -13.98 3.35
C GLN A 262 -11.34 -12.52 3.45
N LEU A 263 -10.99 -11.65 2.50
CA LEU A 263 -11.54 -10.30 2.42
C LEU A 263 -13.06 -10.33 2.21
N MET A 264 -13.55 -11.18 1.30
CA MET A 264 -14.98 -11.37 1.08
C MET A 264 -15.69 -11.84 2.36
N VAL A 265 -15.13 -12.81 3.08
CA VAL A 265 -15.71 -13.31 4.34
C VAL A 265 -15.76 -12.22 5.41
N CYS A 266 -14.72 -11.39 5.54
CA CYS A 266 -14.73 -10.24 6.45
C CYS A 266 -15.88 -9.27 6.12
N ASP A 267 -16.10 -8.98 4.84
CA ASP A 267 -17.15 -8.06 4.42
C ASP A 267 -18.55 -8.68 4.58
N ILE A 268 -18.71 -9.99 4.31
CA ILE A 268 -19.97 -10.72 4.55
C ILE A 268 -20.34 -10.70 6.04
N THR A 269 -19.41 -11.07 6.91
CA THR A 269 -19.67 -11.13 8.36
C THR A 269 -19.99 -9.76 8.92
N TYR A 270 -19.28 -8.72 8.48
CA TYR A 270 -19.56 -7.35 8.88
C TYR A 270 -20.90 -6.84 8.33
N ASN A 271 -21.23 -7.16 7.08
CA ASN A 271 -22.53 -6.83 6.50
C ASN A 271 -23.66 -7.52 7.26
N ASN A 272 -23.51 -8.79 7.64
CA ASN A 272 -24.52 -9.52 8.42
C ASN A 272 -24.74 -8.85 9.78
N PHE A 273 -23.67 -8.51 10.49
CA PHE A 273 -23.75 -7.73 11.73
C PHE A 273 -24.53 -6.42 11.54
N ALA A 274 -24.19 -5.63 10.52
CA ALA A 274 -24.89 -4.39 10.23
C ALA A 274 -26.36 -4.62 9.87
N MET A 275 -26.67 -5.67 9.10
CA MET A 275 -28.02 -6.02 8.68
C MET A 275 -28.86 -6.54 9.84
N ASP A 276 -28.27 -7.20 10.84
CA ASP A 276 -29.00 -7.61 12.05
C ASP A 276 -29.58 -6.39 12.79
N PHE A 277 -28.86 -5.27 12.85
CA PHE A 277 -29.41 -4.03 13.40
C PHE A 277 -30.50 -3.41 12.50
N TYR A 278 -30.34 -3.47 11.18
CA TYR A 278 -31.37 -2.98 10.26
C TYR A 278 -32.63 -3.83 10.27
N LEU A 279 -32.49 -5.15 10.31
CA LEU A 279 -33.60 -6.10 10.23
C LEU A 279 -34.18 -6.45 11.61
N GLY A 280 -33.35 -6.40 12.65
CA GLY A 280 -33.72 -6.76 14.03
C GLY A 280 -34.57 -5.72 14.74
N GLY A 281 -34.81 -4.55 14.14
CA GLY A 281 -35.74 -3.57 14.70
C GLY A 281 -37.14 -4.18 14.93
N LYS A 282 -37.76 -3.82 16.05
CA LYS A 282 -39.13 -4.24 16.39
C LYS A 282 -40.07 -4.00 15.22
N LYS A 283 -40.79 -5.03 14.79
CA LYS A 283 -41.82 -4.97 13.74
C LYS A 283 -43.16 -5.40 14.27
N VAL A 284 -44.20 -4.71 13.85
CA VAL A 284 -45.57 -5.05 14.22
C VAL A 284 -46.32 -5.41 12.93
N PHE A 285 -46.74 -6.65 12.85
CA PHE A 285 -47.60 -7.12 11.77
C PHE A 285 -49.05 -7.01 12.24
N TYR A 286 -49.88 -6.34 11.48
CA TYR A 286 -51.30 -6.18 11.80
C TYR A 286 -52.15 -6.51 10.58
N ASN A 287 -53.38 -6.98 10.86
CA ASN A 287 -54.34 -7.31 9.83
C ASN A 287 -54.90 -6.01 9.21
N LYS A 288 -54.92 -5.94 7.86
CA LYS A 288 -55.43 -4.78 7.12
C LYS A 288 -56.85 -4.35 7.51
N LYS A 289 -57.66 -5.28 7.96
CA LYS A 289 -59.07 -5.00 8.39
C LYS A 289 -59.19 -4.07 9.61
N ILE A 290 -58.09 -3.85 10.35
CA ILE A 290 -58.11 -2.93 11.50
C ILE A 290 -57.59 -1.53 11.16
N THR A 291 -57.13 -1.28 9.95
CA THR A 291 -56.63 0.03 9.52
C THR A 291 -57.81 0.96 9.20
N ARG A 292 -57.71 2.22 9.67
CA ARG A 292 -58.64 3.26 9.27
C ARG A 292 -58.23 3.83 7.93
N THR A 293 -59.17 3.85 7.00
CA THR A 293 -59.02 4.59 5.73
C THR A 293 -59.39 6.06 5.92
N LYS A 294 -58.65 6.95 5.30
CA LYS A 294 -59.04 8.35 5.12
C LYS A 294 -59.31 8.58 3.65
N THR A 295 -60.26 9.42 3.34
CA THR A 295 -60.57 9.87 1.98
C THR A 295 -59.84 11.16 1.66
N ARG A 296 -59.18 11.21 0.50
CA ARG A 296 -58.66 12.46 -0.06
C ARG A 296 -59.28 12.72 -1.44
N GLN A 297 -59.46 14.00 -1.76
CA GLN A 297 -59.90 14.38 -3.07
C GLN A 297 -58.72 14.58 -3.98
N ILE A 298 -58.63 13.82 -5.07
CA ILE A 298 -57.60 13.95 -6.13
C ILE A 298 -58.30 14.46 -7.39
N LYS A 299 -57.59 15.36 -8.10
CA LYS A 299 -57.98 15.73 -9.47
C LYS A 299 -57.41 14.69 -10.43
N ASP A 300 -58.28 14.12 -11.22
CA ASP A 300 -57.91 13.25 -12.32
C ASP A 300 -57.31 14.09 -13.48
N THR A 301 -56.70 13.43 -14.47
CA THR A 301 -56.10 14.05 -15.67
C THR A 301 -57.06 14.94 -16.45
N ASP A 302 -58.37 14.68 -16.32
CA ASP A 302 -59.45 15.43 -16.98
C ASP A 302 -60.01 16.55 -16.10
N GLY A 303 -59.41 16.79 -14.92
CA GLY A 303 -59.80 17.86 -13.99
C GLY A 303 -60.98 17.51 -13.06
N ASN A 304 -61.54 16.29 -13.12
CA ASN A 304 -62.64 15.88 -12.26
C ASN A 304 -62.09 15.50 -10.88
N ILE A 305 -62.87 15.84 -9.86
CA ILE A 305 -62.57 15.48 -8.45
C ILE A 305 -63.04 14.05 -8.20
N LYS A 306 -62.11 13.15 -7.89
CA LYS A 306 -62.37 11.79 -7.40
C LYS A 306 -61.98 11.67 -5.94
N GLU A 307 -62.77 10.96 -5.17
CA GLU A 307 -62.41 10.57 -3.82
C GLU A 307 -61.58 9.27 -3.87
N GLU A 308 -60.36 9.32 -3.33
CA GLU A 308 -59.51 8.15 -3.17
C GLU A 308 -59.38 7.81 -1.69
N GLU A 309 -59.73 6.59 -1.35
CA GLU A 309 -59.44 6.06 -0.02
C GLU A 309 -57.98 5.65 0.11
N TYR A 310 -57.29 6.15 1.13
CA TYR A 310 -55.94 5.78 1.41
C TYR A 310 -55.77 5.34 2.86
N GLU A 311 -54.88 4.39 3.06
CA GLU A 311 -54.54 3.89 4.39
C GLU A 311 -53.58 4.86 5.08
N VAL A 312 -53.86 5.15 6.35
CA VAL A 312 -53.00 6.01 7.16
C VAL A 312 -51.97 5.16 7.88
N TYR A 313 -50.72 5.31 7.49
CA TYR A 313 -49.57 4.73 8.17
C TYR A 313 -48.89 5.81 9.01
N PRO A 314 -48.24 5.46 10.13
CA PRO A 314 -47.39 6.39 10.83
C PRO A 314 -46.22 6.82 9.90
N ASP A 315 -45.96 8.11 9.89
CA ASP A 315 -44.83 8.72 9.11
C ASP A 315 -43.45 8.41 9.71
N ASP A 316 -43.18 7.14 10.02
CA ASP A 316 -41.88 6.77 10.57
C ASP A 316 -40.95 6.26 9.47
N VAL A 317 -39.74 6.88 9.40
CA VAL A 317 -38.67 6.55 8.48
C VAL A 317 -38.21 5.10 8.64
N MET A 318 -38.40 4.51 9.81
CA MET A 318 -37.97 3.15 10.18
C MET A 318 -39.13 2.14 10.13
N LYS A 319 -40.12 2.30 9.29
CA LYS A 319 -41.27 1.42 9.08
C LYS A 319 -41.35 0.21 10.04
N GLN A 320 -41.78 0.46 11.25
CA GLN A 320 -41.95 -0.60 12.26
C GLN A 320 -43.27 -1.37 12.10
N GLN A 321 -44.14 -0.93 11.20
CA GLN A 321 -45.46 -1.52 10.98
C GLN A 321 -45.58 -2.15 9.59
N TRP A 322 -46.09 -3.37 9.55
CA TRP A 322 -46.23 -4.15 8.34
C TRP A 322 -47.64 -4.73 8.25
N THR A 323 -48.30 -4.63 7.10
CA THR A 323 -49.59 -5.28 6.86
C THR A 323 -49.37 -6.73 6.43
N THR A 324 -50.16 -7.63 6.98
CA THR A 324 -50.23 -9.00 6.50
C THR A 324 -51.44 -9.16 5.57
N TYR A 325 -51.21 -9.86 4.46
CA TYR A 325 -52.32 -10.32 3.59
C TYR A 325 -52.79 -11.65 4.15
N GLY A 326 -53.91 -11.65 4.87
CA GLY A 326 -54.53 -12.88 5.37
C GLY A 326 -55.85 -13.16 4.67
N ASP A 327 -56.25 -14.45 4.69
CA ASP A 327 -57.54 -14.91 4.14
C ASP A 327 -58.68 -14.10 4.72
N ASP A 328 -59.71 -13.83 3.91
CA ASP A 328 -60.86 -12.99 4.27
C ASP A 328 -61.70 -13.55 5.39
N GLU A 329 -61.50 -14.82 5.77
CA GLU A 329 -62.21 -15.48 6.84
C GLU A 329 -61.35 -15.64 8.11
N ILE A 330 -61.34 -14.63 8.97
CA ILE A 330 -60.86 -14.82 10.35
C ILE A 330 -61.97 -15.60 11.10
N ARG A 331 -61.95 -16.93 10.96
CA ARG A 331 -62.91 -17.80 11.64
C ARG A 331 -62.60 -18.06 13.10
N ASN A 332 -61.35 -17.79 13.56
CA ASN A 332 -60.98 -17.94 14.97
C ASN A 332 -59.96 -16.85 15.38
N ILE A 333 -60.44 -15.89 16.16
CA ILE A 333 -59.58 -14.83 16.76
C ILE A 333 -58.51 -15.41 17.70
N LYS A 334 -58.71 -16.64 18.21
CA LYS A 334 -57.76 -17.30 19.12
C LYS A 334 -56.52 -17.84 18.42
N ASP A 335 -56.59 -18.23 17.16
CA ASP A 335 -55.52 -18.89 16.41
C ASP A 335 -54.76 -17.93 15.45
N ASN A 336 -55.36 -16.76 15.15
CA ASN A 336 -54.73 -15.73 14.32
C ASN A 336 -54.74 -14.38 15.05
N PRO A 337 -53.66 -14.00 15.73
CA PRO A 337 -53.58 -12.72 16.42
C PRO A 337 -53.72 -11.57 15.40
N VAL A 338 -54.63 -10.62 15.72
CA VAL A 338 -54.88 -9.43 14.89
C VAL A 338 -53.65 -8.53 14.79
N VAL A 339 -52.80 -8.60 15.77
CA VAL A 339 -51.49 -7.91 15.85
C VAL A 339 -50.47 -8.90 16.33
N THR A 340 -49.38 -9.04 15.55
CA THR A 340 -48.24 -9.87 15.93
C THR A 340 -47.00 -8.98 16.03
N GLU A 341 -46.35 -9.07 17.15
CA GLU A 341 -45.08 -8.38 17.38
C GLU A 341 -43.91 -9.31 17.03
N TYR A 342 -42.98 -8.82 16.21
CA TYR A 342 -41.75 -9.47 15.93
C TYR A 342 -40.60 -8.62 16.52
N ASN A 343 -39.95 -9.13 17.53
CA ASN A 343 -38.85 -8.47 18.22
C ASN A 343 -37.77 -9.51 18.51
N PRO A 344 -37.00 -9.90 17.51
CA PRO A 344 -35.94 -10.91 17.68
C PRO A 344 -34.81 -10.37 18.55
N ASP A 345 -34.19 -11.26 19.29
CA ASP A 345 -32.93 -10.96 19.95
C ASP A 345 -31.83 -10.74 18.89
N LEU A 346 -31.00 -9.70 19.07
CA LEU A 346 -29.88 -9.44 18.20
C LEU A 346 -28.72 -10.40 18.53
N ARG A 347 -28.13 -11.03 17.50
CA ARG A 347 -27.05 -12.02 17.64
C ARG A 347 -25.68 -11.36 17.77
N VAL A 348 -25.58 -10.30 18.56
CA VAL A 348 -24.38 -9.46 18.68
C VAL A 348 -23.13 -10.25 19.11
N ALA A 349 -23.30 -11.25 19.98
CA ALA A 349 -22.17 -12.05 20.47
C ALA A 349 -21.64 -12.97 19.36
N GLU A 350 -22.49 -13.69 18.68
CA GLU A 350 -22.17 -14.62 17.61
C GLU A 350 -21.58 -13.88 16.40
N ASP A 351 -22.15 -12.74 16.05
CA ASP A 351 -21.63 -11.90 14.97
C ASP A 351 -20.24 -11.36 15.29
N LYS A 352 -19.98 -10.94 16.53
CA LYS A 352 -18.65 -10.52 16.97
C LYS A 352 -17.62 -11.65 16.86
N GLU A 353 -17.99 -12.86 17.29
CA GLU A 353 -17.12 -14.03 17.18
C GLU A 353 -16.83 -14.36 15.71
N GLY A 354 -17.84 -14.29 14.85
CA GLY A 354 -17.71 -14.49 13.41
C GLY A 354 -16.77 -13.47 12.74
N ILE A 355 -16.94 -12.18 13.04
CA ILE A 355 -16.06 -11.12 12.53
C ILE A 355 -14.65 -11.32 13.04
N GLN A 356 -14.47 -11.62 14.34
CA GLN A 356 -13.15 -11.83 14.92
C GLN A 356 -12.43 -13.02 14.28
N PHE A 357 -13.13 -14.13 14.04
CA PHE A 357 -12.59 -15.28 13.36
C PHE A 357 -12.16 -14.95 11.91
N ALA A 358 -13.02 -14.21 11.17
CA ALA A 358 -12.71 -13.77 9.82
C ALA A 358 -11.45 -12.90 9.77
N LEU A 359 -11.30 -11.93 10.69
CA LEU A 359 -10.14 -11.07 10.82
C LEU A 359 -8.87 -11.84 11.19
N ASN A 360 -8.98 -12.84 12.07
CA ASN A 360 -7.85 -13.70 12.45
C ASN A 360 -7.35 -14.52 11.25
N MET A 361 -8.25 -15.08 10.45
CA MET A 361 -7.90 -15.81 9.23
C MET A 361 -7.28 -14.89 8.18
N LEU A 362 -7.80 -13.68 8.01
CA LEU A 362 -7.25 -12.69 7.11
C LEU A 362 -5.85 -12.26 7.52
N SER A 363 -5.63 -11.93 8.80
CA SER A 363 -4.32 -11.50 9.31
C SER A 363 -3.28 -12.61 9.20
N PHE A 364 -3.65 -13.87 9.46
CA PHE A 364 -2.81 -15.03 9.24
C PHE A 364 -2.38 -15.15 7.76
N LYS A 365 -3.33 -15.09 6.83
CA LYS A 365 -3.06 -15.16 5.39
C LYS A 365 -2.20 -14.01 4.88
N ALA A 366 -2.37 -12.82 5.43
CA ALA A 366 -1.59 -11.64 5.07
C ALA A 366 -0.22 -11.56 5.77
N GLY A 367 0.14 -12.57 6.57
CA GLY A 367 1.45 -12.66 7.23
C GLY A 367 1.63 -11.82 8.50
N LEU A 368 0.54 -11.26 9.05
CA LEU A 368 0.55 -10.47 10.29
C LEU A 368 0.43 -11.34 11.56
N GLY A 369 0.22 -12.67 11.41
CA GLY A 369 -0.10 -13.57 12.52
C GLY A 369 -1.60 -13.63 12.79
N THR A 370 -2.02 -14.50 13.73
CA THR A 370 -3.45 -14.82 13.93
C THR A 370 -4.20 -13.80 14.79
N LYS A 371 -3.50 -12.99 15.58
CA LYS A 371 -4.12 -12.10 16.59
C LYS A 371 -3.86 -10.61 16.33
N TYR A 372 -3.49 -10.22 15.12
CA TYR A 372 -3.12 -8.83 14.83
C TYR A 372 -4.31 -7.87 14.96
N TYR A 373 -5.51 -8.30 14.53
CA TYR A 373 -6.76 -7.52 14.59
C TYR A 373 -7.68 -7.97 15.72
N GLU A 374 -7.14 -8.29 16.89
CA GLU A 374 -7.95 -8.67 18.04
C GLU A 374 -8.50 -7.44 18.79
N PHE A 375 -9.82 -7.34 18.92
CA PHE A 375 -10.49 -6.21 19.60
C PHE A 375 -10.61 -6.40 21.11
N ASN A 376 -10.54 -7.62 21.60
CA ASN A 376 -10.59 -7.89 23.03
C ASN A 376 -9.16 -7.89 23.57
N GLY A 377 -8.72 -6.75 24.08
CA GLY A 377 -7.42 -6.64 24.76
C GLY A 377 -7.38 -7.56 25.96
N THR A 378 -6.86 -8.77 25.77
CA THR A 378 -6.39 -9.59 26.90
C THR A 378 -5.21 -8.87 27.53
N SER A 379 -5.22 -8.77 28.85
CA SER A 379 -4.11 -8.20 29.62
C SER A 379 -2.79 -8.79 29.13
N VAL A 380 -1.85 -7.95 28.69
CA VAL A 380 -0.50 -8.35 28.29
C VAL A 380 0.17 -8.94 29.51
N VAL A 381 0.32 -10.25 29.51
CA VAL A 381 0.78 -10.97 30.73
C VAL A 381 2.29 -10.82 30.93
N THR A 382 3.08 -10.82 29.84
CA THR A 382 4.54 -10.55 29.89
C THR A 382 5.04 -10.05 28.52
N ALA A 383 6.13 -9.24 28.52
CA ALA A 383 6.80 -8.79 27.29
C ALA A 383 7.27 -9.98 26.42
N THR A 384 7.77 -11.06 27.02
CA THR A 384 8.23 -12.26 26.34
C THR A 384 7.10 -12.99 25.63
N GLN A 385 5.93 -13.04 26.24
CA GLN A 385 4.73 -13.67 25.65
C GLN A 385 4.19 -12.83 24.48
N TYR A 386 4.22 -11.51 24.60
CA TYR A 386 3.86 -10.58 23.54
C TYR A 386 4.77 -10.71 22.31
N VAL A 387 6.09 -10.86 22.53
CA VAL A 387 7.06 -11.06 21.45
C VAL A 387 6.89 -12.46 20.82
N GLY A 388 6.63 -13.49 21.63
CA GLY A 388 6.37 -14.85 21.15
C GLY A 388 5.15 -14.94 20.23
N ASP A 389 4.06 -14.29 20.62
CA ASP A 389 2.80 -14.25 19.82
C ASP A 389 2.96 -13.49 18.49
N ARG A 390 4.00 -12.65 18.36
CA ARG A 390 4.30 -11.86 17.16
C ARG A 390 5.50 -12.34 16.34
N GLN A 391 6.06 -13.50 16.64
CA GLN A 391 7.26 -14.02 15.99
C GLN A 391 7.07 -14.16 14.47
N ASP A 392 5.89 -14.59 14.02
CA ASP A 392 5.56 -14.69 12.58
C ASP A 392 5.55 -13.34 11.91
N LEU A 393 4.94 -12.32 12.55
CA LEU A 393 4.94 -10.94 12.07
C LEU A 393 6.37 -10.41 11.91
N VAL A 394 7.21 -10.57 12.93
CA VAL A 394 8.60 -10.10 12.92
C VAL A 394 9.41 -10.79 11.81
N SER A 395 9.24 -12.10 11.65
CA SER A 395 9.91 -12.86 10.59
C SER A 395 9.52 -12.37 9.19
N ASN A 396 8.22 -12.16 8.95
CA ASN A 396 7.70 -11.68 7.67
C ASN A 396 8.10 -10.23 7.41
N ALA A 397 8.03 -9.38 8.43
CA ALA A 397 8.45 -7.99 8.32
C ALA A 397 9.93 -7.86 7.96
N ASN A 398 10.81 -8.67 8.54
CA ASN A 398 12.22 -8.68 8.18
C ASN A 398 12.48 -9.07 6.72
N LYS A 399 11.66 -9.95 6.13
CA LYS A 399 11.74 -10.28 4.70
C LYS A 399 11.35 -9.07 3.83
N HIS A 400 10.23 -8.42 4.17
CA HIS A 400 9.75 -7.24 3.45
C HIS A 400 10.69 -6.05 3.61
N ARG A 401 11.27 -5.83 4.79
CA ARG A 401 12.24 -4.76 5.06
C ARG A 401 13.44 -4.81 4.12
N LYS A 402 14.01 -5.97 3.87
CA LYS A 402 15.10 -6.11 2.92
C LYS A 402 14.74 -5.59 1.53
N ARG A 403 13.48 -5.77 1.10
CA ARG A 403 12.99 -5.23 -0.18
C ARG A 403 12.83 -3.71 -0.16
N VAL A 404 12.39 -3.17 0.97
CA VAL A 404 12.31 -1.72 1.17
C VAL A 404 13.72 -1.10 1.21
N ASP A 405 14.68 -1.75 1.88
CA ASP A 405 16.09 -1.34 1.88
C ASP A 405 16.67 -1.31 0.46
N GLU A 406 16.46 -2.36 -0.34
CA GLU A 406 16.88 -2.41 -1.75
C GLU A 406 16.27 -1.25 -2.55
N PHE A 407 14.98 -0.98 -2.35
CA PHE A 407 14.26 0.10 -3.01
C PHE A 407 14.83 1.48 -2.66
N VAL A 408 15.01 1.75 -1.39
CA VAL A 408 15.57 3.01 -0.87
C VAL A 408 17.03 3.16 -1.27
N SER A 409 17.79 2.06 -1.26
CA SER A 409 19.17 2.04 -1.76
C SER A 409 19.24 2.48 -3.22
N GLY A 410 18.35 2.00 -4.08
CA GLY A 410 18.27 2.43 -5.47
C GLY A 410 18.00 3.93 -5.61
N ILE A 411 17.05 4.46 -4.85
CA ILE A 411 16.74 5.90 -4.82
C ILE A 411 17.95 6.71 -4.35
N GLY A 412 18.57 6.32 -3.23
CA GLY A 412 19.73 7.02 -2.67
C GLY A 412 20.93 7.04 -3.62
N LYS A 413 21.24 5.90 -4.25
CA LYS A 413 22.31 5.80 -5.25
C LYS A 413 22.03 6.65 -6.48
N ALA A 414 20.78 6.70 -6.96
CA ALA A 414 20.39 7.55 -8.08
C ALA A 414 20.56 9.05 -7.75
N ILE A 415 20.22 9.46 -6.51
CA ILE A 415 20.44 10.84 -6.04
C ILE A 415 21.93 11.19 -5.99
N LEU A 416 22.77 10.30 -5.43
CA LEU A 416 24.21 10.49 -5.34
C LEU A 416 24.86 10.54 -6.73
N LEU A 417 24.48 9.63 -7.63
CA LEU A 417 24.93 9.60 -9.01
C LEU A 417 24.64 10.93 -9.73
N LEU A 418 23.40 11.42 -9.65
CA LEU A 418 23.01 12.69 -10.25
C LEU A 418 23.74 13.87 -9.58
N GLY A 419 23.98 13.81 -8.28
CA GLY A 419 24.83 14.74 -7.54
C GLY A 419 26.22 14.86 -8.14
N ARG A 420 26.87 13.73 -8.37
CA ARG A 420 28.20 13.64 -8.95
C ARG A 420 28.26 14.09 -10.42
N ILE A 421 27.33 13.56 -11.23
CA ILE A 421 27.40 13.79 -12.71
C ILE A 421 26.95 15.20 -13.10
N LEU A 422 25.85 15.68 -12.53
CA LEU A 422 25.22 16.93 -12.93
C LEU A 422 25.66 18.12 -12.09
N PHE A 423 25.69 17.96 -10.76
CA PHE A 423 26.02 19.06 -9.85
C PHE A 423 27.51 19.14 -9.50
N LYS A 424 28.30 18.15 -9.93
CA LYS A 424 29.74 18.04 -9.65
C LYS A 424 30.07 18.07 -8.15
N GLU A 425 29.15 17.53 -7.34
CA GLU A 425 29.36 17.35 -5.90
C GLU A 425 30.41 16.23 -5.67
N ASN A 426 31.14 16.32 -4.58
CA ASN A 426 32.13 15.31 -4.19
C ASN A 426 31.48 14.11 -3.49
N VAL A 427 30.46 13.52 -4.13
CA VAL A 427 29.72 12.36 -3.64
C VAL A 427 29.94 11.16 -4.54
N THR A 428 29.69 9.96 -4.01
CA THR A 428 29.79 8.72 -4.77
C THR A 428 28.59 7.81 -4.51
N GLU A 429 28.06 7.19 -5.55
CA GLU A 429 27.05 6.13 -5.50
C GLU A 429 27.64 4.77 -5.13
N ASP A 430 28.97 4.62 -5.18
CA ASP A 430 29.67 3.41 -4.72
C ASP A 430 29.74 3.40 -3.20
N CYS A 431 28.60 3.17 -2.60
CA CYS A 431 28.41 3.09 -1.15
C CYS A 431 27.20 2.20 -0.82
N LEU A 432 27.15 1.73 0.42
CA LEU A 432 25.96 1.10 0.96
C LEU A 432 24.98 2.21 1.36
N VAL A 433 23.73 2.11 0.94
CA VAL A 433 22.62 2.96 1.39
C VAL A 433 21.62 2.05 2.10
N THR A 434 21.29 2.35 3.33
CA THR A 434 20.38 1.53 4.16
C THR A 434 19.46 2.42 5.00
N ILE A 435 18.39 1.78 5.51
CA ILE A 435 17.51 2.40 6.51
C ILE A 435 18.00 1.97 7.90
N THR A 436 18.23 2.92 8.78
CA THR A 436 18.52 2.64 10.19
C THR A 436 17.25 2.71 11.01
N ASP A 437 16.93 1.62 11.69
CA ASP A 437 15.80 1.53 12.61
C ASP A 437 16.20 2.13 13.96
N LYS A 438 15.62 3.27 14.31
CA LYS A 438 15.81 3.91 15.64
C LYS A 438 14.79 3.43 16.66
N ASP A 439 13.68 2.84 16.23
CA ASP A 439 12.69 2.24 17.10
C ASP A 439 12.87 0.73 17.11
N GLY A 440 13.32 0.18 18.23
CA GLY A 440 13.39 -1.25 18.48
C GLY A 440 12.01 -1.94 18.55
N PHE A 441 11.05 -1.56 17.70
CA PHE A 441 9.70 -2.13 17.68
C PHE A 441 9.70 -3.65 17.44
N MET A 442 10.73 -4.16 16.77
CA MET A 442 10.88 -5.57 16.47
C MET A 442 11.85 -6.32 17.39
N VAL A 443 12.58 -5.61 18.24
CA VAL A 443 13.45 -6.19 19.23
C VAL A 443 12.95 -5.72 20.57
N ASP A 444 12.62 -6.65 21.47
CA ASP A 444 12.46 -6.31 22.88
C ASP A 444 13.79 -5.76 23.38
N THR A 445 13.93 -4.43 23.31
CA THR A 445 15.15 -3.72 23.70
C THR A 445 15.50 -4.00 25.15
N GLU A 446 14.52 -4.25 26.01
CA GLU A 446 14.79 -4.61 27.42
C GLU A 446 15.32 -6.05 27.53
N THR A 447 14.75 -6.99 26.78
CA THR A 447 15.29 -8.37 26.75
C THR A 447 16.70 -8.38 26.12
N ALA A 448 16.92 -7.65 25.02
CA ALA A 448 18.25 -7.53 24.43
C ALA A 448 19.27 -6.84 25.36
N LYS A 449 18.88 -5.80 26.11
CA LYS A 449 19.70 -5.19 27.12
C LYS A 449 20.00 -6.14 28.27
N ASN A 450 19.02 -6.91 28.70
CA ASN A 450 19.18 -7.87 29.79
C ASN A 450 20.08 -9.05 29.39
N GLU A 451 19.94 -9.57 28.16
CA GLU A 451 20.86 -10.58 27.61
C GLU A 451 22.27 -10.03 27.50
N PHE A 452 22.42 -8.81 27.00
CA PHE A 452 23.73 -8.17 26.89
C PHE A 452 24.38 -7.94 28.27
N ARG A 453 23.58 -7.55 29.30
CA ARG A 453 24.04 -7.44 30.69
C ARG A 453 24.46 -8.80 31.26
N LYS A 454 23.73 -9.89 30.91
CA LYS A 454 24.13 -11.26 31.27
C LYS A 454 25.43 -11.65 30.59
N ASP A 455 25.61 -11.36 29.30
CA ASP A 455 26.85 -11.58 28.56
C ASP A 455 28.04 -10.86 29.21
N ILE A 456 27.83 -9.61 29.68
CA ILE A 456 28.86 -8.85 30.43
C ILE A 456 29.16 -9.52 31.75
N ALA A 457 28.14 -9.92 32.50
CA ALA A 457 28.33 -10.61 33.80
C ALA A 457 29.04 -11.94 33.66
N GLN A 458 28.89 -12.64 32.53
CA GLN A 458 29.58 -13.89 32.20
C GLN A 458 30.96 -13.64 31.56
N GLY A 459 31.40 -12.41 31.39
CA GLY A 459 32.70 -12.08 30.77
C GLY A 459 32.79 -12.30 29.26
N ILE A 460 31.67 -12.60 28.60
CA ILE A 460 31.58 -12.80 27.13
C ILE A 460 31.76 -11.51 26.38
N ARG A 461 31.21 -10.42 26.94
CA ARG A 461 31.26 -9.06 26.37
C ARG A 461 31.83 -8.07 27.37
N LYS A 462 32.31 -6.91 26.85
CA LYS A 462 32.84 -5.85 27.69
C LYS A 462 31.80 -4.78 27.97
N PRO A 463 31.80 -4.12 29.15
CA PRO A 463 30.85 -3.09 29.51
C PRO A 463 30.77 -1.92 28.53
N TRP A 464 31.88 -1.52 27.90
CA TRP A 464 31.89 -0.42 26.91
C TRP A 464 31.08 -0.75 25.63
N GLU A 465 30.98 -2.04 25.27
CA GLU A 465 30.19 -2.47 24.12
C GLU A 465 28.69 -2.23 24.34
N TYR A 466 28.23 -2.31 25.59
CA TYR A 466 26.85 -1.95 25.96
C TYR A 466 26.57 -0.48 25.74
N ARG A 467 27.52 0.40 26.13
CA ARG A 467 27.38 1.86 25.95
C ARG A 467 27.37 2.24 24.50
N VAL A 468 28.23 1.64 23.68
CA VAL A 468 28.25 1.85 22.23
C VAL A 468 26.92 1.41 21.62
N LYS A 469 26.44 0.19 21.94
CA LYS A 469 25.27 -0.41 21.31
C LYS A 469 23.95 0.23 21.73
N PHE A 470 23.76 0.50 23.02
CA PHE A 470 22.46 0.91 23.57
C PHE A 470 22.39 2.39 24.00
N LEU A 471 23.53 3.06 24.19
CA LEU A 471 23.57 4.48 24.55
C LEU A 471 24.06 5.37 23.38
N GLY A 472 24.47 4.75 22.24
CA GLY A 472 24.92 5.48 21.05
C GLY A 472 26.23 6.25 21.22
N GLU A 473 27.05 5.87 22.22
CA GLU A 473 28.34 6.51 22.45
C GLU A 473 29.40 5.97 21.47
N ASP A 474 30.34 6.81 21.09
CA ASP A 474 31.50 6.35 20.32
C ASP A 474 32.40 5.44 21.21
N GLU A 475 33.11 4.50 20.56
CA GLU A 475 33.94 3.51 21.27
C GLU A 475 34.98 4.13 22.21
N LYS A 476 35.58 5.25 21.80
CA LYS A 476 36.62 5.93 22.56
C LYS A 476 36.04 6.56 23.84
N THR A 477 34.92 7.24 23.73
CA THR A 477 34.19 7.83 24.85
C THR A 477 33.62 6.77 25.77
N ALA A 478 33.05 5.69 25.24
CA ALA A 478 32.53 4.57 26.03
C ALA A 478 33.63 3.86 26.87
N LYS A 479 34.81 3.67 26.28
CA LYS A 479 35.98 3.10 27.00
C LYS A 479 36.52 4.04 28.07
N ALA A 480 36.61 5.37 27.79
CA ALA A 480 37.10 6.34 28.74
C ALA A 480 36.19 6.43 29.99
N ARG A 481 34.86 6.46 29.81
CA ARG A 481 33.91 6.51 30.92
C ARG A 481 33.97 5.31 31.86
N ILE A 482 34.20 4.10 31.29
CA ILE A 482 34.36 2.90 32.15
C ILE A 482 35.67 2.87 32.89
N ALA A 483 36.72 3.48 32.33
CA ALA A 483 37.98 3.63 33.03
C ALA A 483 37.85 4.62 34.22
N ASP A 484 37.04 5.67 34.04
CA ASP A 484 36.79 6.65 35.12
C ASP A 484 35.89 6.04 36.21
N ASP A 485 34.87 5.25 35.88
CA ASP A 485 34.00 4.57 36.86
C ASP A 485 34.82 3.58 37.75
N ASN A 486 35.82 2.89 37.19
CA ASN A 486 36.71 2.00 37.95
C ASN A 486 37.71 2.74 38.86
N ILE A 487 37.94 4.03 38.64
CA ILE A 487 38.84 4.84 39.48
C ILE A 487 38.09 5.37 40.72
N ASP A 488 36.78 5.63 40.60
CA ASP A 488 35.98 6.10 41.72
C ASP A 488 35.66 4.98 42.72
N ASP A 489 35.51 3.73 42.31
CA ASP A 489 35.35 2.58 43.22
C ASP A 489 36.63 2.26 44.02
N ILE A 490 37.81 2.63 43.54
CA ILE A 490 39.08 2.44 44.24
C ILE A 490 39.35 3.53 45.29
N LYS A 491 38.61 4.66 45.22
CA LYS A 491 38.77 5.77 46.17
C LYS A 491 37.82 5.76 47.38
N THR A 492 36.95 4.77 47.44
CA THR A 492 35.97 4.57 48.52
C THR A 492 36.26 3.40 49.44
N GLU A 493 37.41 2.72 49.34
CA GLU A 493 38.03 1.86 50.34
C GLU A 493 39.23 2.64 50.95
#